data_cab85640c0392779614ba5b89e3a0df6
#
_entry.id   cab85640c0392779614ba5b89e3a0df6
#
_cell.length_a   1.000
_cell.length_b   1.000
_cell.length_c   1.000
_cell.angle_alpha   90.00
_cell.angle_beta   90.00
_cell.angle_gamma   90.00
#
_symmetry.space_group_name_H-M   'P 1'
#
loop_
_entity.id
_entity.type
_entity.pdbx_description
1 polymer ?
#
loop_
_entity_poly.entity_id
_entity_poly.type
_entity_poly.pdbx_seq_one_letter_code
_entity_poly.pdbx_strand_id
1 'polypeptide(L)'
;MSTKQATDVAIIGGGVIGCSIAYQLSKVGVQVSVIEREEIAAEASKAAAGLLSPAEVLTGPNTVADLFLASWSMTAEVVAEIEAASGVQVEYFQTGALHVLQDADDQTVLKRYAEIWQTQGAGVTWLTGDQIYEYEPLLDRILDAALYVSDTVSIRPRLMTRAYAEAARKFGASFFEHTEVTGFQQRSDRVIGVQTAHGRTIPCDCVVVAAGAWSEQVGNWLGLDIPVFPARGQILSLRQPSTPLKHTIIGNGVYIVPKVDNTIYVGATIEQAGFDKSNTAGGIARLLSNAIQLVPELEHAKIVDIWSGLRPWSRDSYPILGKAPGWENVILATGHGPGGFELSAITGRAIAELITSRLTPALIEPFGLERFMEKGHSFDLK
;
A
#
# COMPACT_ATOMS: atom_id res chain seq x y z
N MET A 1 4.56 -13.59 39.60
CA MET A 1 5.54 -13.50 38.52
C MET A 1 4.82 -13.89 37.25
N SER A 2 4.42 -12.92 36.41
CA SER A 2 3.81 -13.21 35.12
C SER A 2 4.88 -13.86 34.25
N THR A 3 4.66 -15.09 33.82
CA THR A 3 5.48 -15.78 32.84
C THR A 3 5.46 -14.91 31.58
N LYS A 4 6.61 -14.33 31.22
CA LYS A 4 6.80 -13.61 29.95
C LYS A 4 6.44 -14.59 28.83
N GLN A 5 5.28 -14.40 28.20
CA GLN A 5 4.90 -15.19 27.04
C GLN A 5 5.88 -14.79 25.93
N ALA A 6 6.77 -15.72 25.58
CA ALA A 6 7.63 -15.55 24.42
C ALA A 6 6.75 -15.52 23.17
N THR A 7 7.09 -14.70 22.21
CA THR A 7 6.43 -14.70 20.90
C THR A 7 7.32 -15.41 19.89
N ASP A 8 6.72 -16.21 19.02
CA ASP A 8 7.49 -16.86 17.94
C ASP A 8 7.98 -15.80 16.95
N VAL A 9 7.10 -14.84 16.61
CA VAL A 9 7.38 -13.79 15.62
C VAL A 9 7.03 -12.42 16.15
N ALA A 10 8.01 -11.52 16.19
CA ALA A 10 7.81 -10.09 16.45
C ALA A 10 7.77 -9.31 15.12
N ILE A 11 6.69 -8.58 14.87
CA ILE A 11 6.52 -7.76 13.66
C ILE A 11 6.66 -6.29 14.05
N ILE A 12 7.60 -5.57 13.42
CA ILE A 12 7.81 -4.15 13.65
C ILE A 12 7.03 -3.35 12.61
N GLY A 13 5.99 -2.66 13.07
CA GLY A 13 5.08 -1.84 12.28
C GLY A 13 3.68 -2.43 12.13
N GLY A 14 2.68 -1.62 12.53
CA GLY A 14 1.24 -1.91 12.47
C GLY A 14 0.54 -1.34 11.23
N GLY A 15 1.26 -1.17 10.12
CA GLY A 15 0.69 -0.85 8.81
C GLY A 15 0.03 -2.06 8.16
N VAL A 16 -0.55 -1.86 6.96
CA VAL A 16 -1.27 -2.92 6.24
C VAL A 16 -0.42 -4.18 6.01
N ILE A 17 0.88 -4.01 5.74
CA ILE A 17 1.81 -5.13 5.52
C ILE A 17 2.02 -5.92 6.80
N GLY A 18 2.39 -5.25 7.90
CA GLY A 18 2.59 -5.93 9.19
C GLY A 18 1.32 -6.61 9.70
N CYS A 19 0.15 -5.97 9.54
CA CYS A 19 -1.14 -6.55 9.93
C CYS A 19 -1.54 -7.75 9.06
N SER A 20 -1.28 -7.70 7.75
CA SER A 20 -1.53 -8.82 6.84
C SER A 20 -0.65 -10.03 7.18
N ILE A 21 0.66 -9.82 7.44
CA ILE A 21 1.58 -10.87 7.89
C ILE A 21 1.10 -11.47 9.22
N ALA A 22 0.72 -10.60 10.18
CA ALA A 22 0.21 -11.04 11.48
C ALA A 22 -1.03 -11.93 11.34
N TYR A 23 -1.96 -11.54 10.46
CA TYR A 23 -3.17 -12.31 10.15
C TYR A 23 -2.82 -13.70 9.61
N GLN A 24 -1.97 -13.77 8.58
CA GLN A 24 -1.62 -15.04 7.94
C GLN A 24 -0.87 -15.99 8.89
N LEU A 25 0.06 -15.47 9.70
CA LEU A 25 0.80 -16.26 10.68
C LEU A 25 -0.10 -16.77 11.82
N SER A 26 -0.91 -15.88 12.40
CA SER A 26 -1.79 -16.27 13.51
C SER A 26 -2.88 -17.24 13.07
N LYS A 27 -3.39 -17.14 11.83
CA LYS A 27 -4.34 -18.08 11.22
C LYS A 27 -3.81 -19.52 11.20
N VAL A 28 -2.49 -19.70 11.11
CA VAL A 28 -1.84 -21.02 11.15
C VAL A 28 -1.25 -21.39 12.52
N GLY A 29 -1.60 -20.64 13.58
CA GLY A 29 -1.27 -20.95 14.96
C GLY A 29 0.09 -20.45 15.45
N VAL A 30 0.80 -19.62 14.67
CA VAL A 30 2.06 -18.98 15.13
C VAL A 30 1.75 -17.87 16.13
N GLN A 31 2.50 -17.79 17.23
CA GLN A 31 2.35 -16.73 18.23
C GLN A 31 3.01 -15.45 17.72
N VAL A 32 2.20 -14.43 17.43
CA VAL A 32 2.64 -13.17 16.83
C VAL A 32 2.47 -12.01 17.79
N SER A 33 3.48 -11.13 17.84
CA SER A 33 3.41 -9.83 18.48
C SER A 33 3.70 -8.72 17.46
N VAL A 34 2.72 -7.86 17.20
CA VAL A 34 2.92 -6.65 16.38
C VAL A 34 3.26 -5.49 17.32
N ILE A 35 4.34 -4.76 17.01
CA ILE A 35 4.81 -3.63 17.80
C ILE A 35 4.71 -2.38 16.95
N GLU A 36 3.84 -1.46 17.34
CA GLU A 36 3.53 -0.21 16.62
C GLU A 36 3.76 0.98 17.55
N ARG A 37 4.46 2.00 17.05
CA ARG A 37 4.78 3.18 17.85
C ARG A 37 3.58 4.10 18.08
N GLU A 38 2.64 4.13 17.14
CA GLU A 38 1.41 4.88 17.20
C GLU A 38 0.20 3.92 17.32
N GLU A 39 -0.91 4.26 16.67
CA GLU A 39 -2.06 3.38 16.47
C GLU A 39 -1.88 2.50 15.23
N ILE A 40 -2.58 1.37 15.18
CA ILE A 40 -2.69 0.57 13.97
C ILE A 40 -3.21 1.43 12.81
N ALA A 41 -2.52 1.35 11.67
CA ALA A 41 -2.81 2.14 10.47
C ALA A 41 -2.56 3.65 10.61
N ALA A 42 -1.65 4.10 11.47
CA ALA A 42 -1.45 5.53 11.74
C ALA A 42 -0.76 6.31 10.60
N GLU A 43 0.06 5.65 9.79
CA GLU A 43 0.95 6.31 8.81
C GLU A 43 0.47 6.12 7.35
N ALA A 44 1.30 5.65 6.45
CA ALA A 44 0.94 5.46 5.03
C ALA A 44 -0.37 4.69 4.84
N SER A 45 -0.65 3.71 5.70
CA SER A 45 -1.86 2.90 5.65
C SER A 45 -3.14 3.66 6.01
N LYS A 46 -3.05 4.80 6.74
CA LYS A 46 -4.18 5.71 6.94
C LYS A 46 -4.33 6.68 5.78
N ALA A 47 -3.20 7.11 5.25
CA ALA A 47 -3.14 8.22 4.29
C ALA A 47 -3.44 7.79 2.84
N ALA A 48 -3.45 6.50 2.53
CA ALA A 48 -3.69 6.01 1.18
C ALA A 48 -5.10 6.34 0.67
N ALA A 49 -5.24 6.43 -0.66
CA ALA A 49 -6.53 6.67 -1.30
C ALA A 49 -7.46 5.45 -1.26
N GLY A 50 -6.90 4.25 -1.19
CA GLY A 50 -7.67 3.01 -1.24
C GLY A 50 -8.21 2.71 -2.64
N LEU A 51 -7.44 3.07 -3.64
CA LEU A 51 -7.64 2.65 -5.01
C LEU A 51 -6.86 1.35 -5.20
N LEU A 52 -7.53 0.30 -5.65
CA LEU A 52 -6.93 -0.97 -6.02
C LEU A 52 -7.27 -1.24 -7.48
N SER A 53 -6.26 -1.38 -8.32
CA SER A 53 -6.45 -1.62 -9.74
C SER A 53 -5.37 -2.56 -10.27
N PRO A 54 -5.72 -3.62 -11.00
CA PRO A 54 -4.73 -4.46 -11.64
C PRO A 54 -3.97 -3.71 -12.73
N ALA A 55 -4.56 -2.67 -13.28
CA ALA A 55 -4.06 -1.95 -14.44
C ALA A 55 -2.90 -0.99 -14.11
N GLU A 56 -2.93 -0.28 -12.98
CA GLU A 56 -1.99 0.82 -12.72
C GLU A 56 -0.52 0.40 -12.57
N VAL A 57 -0.29 -0.87 -12.29
CA VAL A 57 1.04 -1.42 -12.04
C VAL A 57 1.59 -2.21 -13.22
N LEU A 58 0.71 -2.59 -14.14
CA LEU A 58 1.03 -3.46 -15.27
C LEU A 58 1.47 -2.63 -16.48
N THR A 59 2.66 -2.02 -16.40
CA THR A 59 3.23 -1.24 -17.52
C THR A 59 4.00 -2.10 -18.53
N GLY A 60 4.03 -3.41 -18.32
CA GLY A 60 4.69 -4.41 -19.17
C GLY A 60 4.99 -5.69 -18.42
N PRO A 61 5.46 -6.74 -19.09
CA PRO A 61 5.94 -7.94 -18.43
C PRO A 61 7.19 -7.60 -17.61
N ASN A 62 7.06 -7.66 -16.30
CA ASN A 62 8.17 -7.48 -15.36
C ASN A 62 7.92 -8.31 -14.11
N THR A 63 8.94 -8.51 -13.31
CA THR A 63 8.92 -9.35 -12.12
C THR A 63 7.85 -8.92 -11.10
N VAL A 64 7.54 -7.63 -11.02
CA VAL A 64 6.53 -7.14 -10.08
C VAL A 64 5.11 -7.39 -10.58
N ALA A 65 4.89 -7.50 -11.89
CA ALA A 65 3.58 -7.79 -12.46
C ALA A 65 3.04 -9.14 -11.96
N ASP A 66 3.88 -10.18 -11.91
CA ASP A 66 3.48 -11.49 -11.41
C ASP A 66 3.06 -11.44 -9.94
N LEU A 67 3.80 -10.65 -9.12
CA LEU A 67 3.45 -10.44 -7.71
C LEU A 67 2.11 -9.71 -7.57
N PHE A 68 1.86 -8.69 -8.39
CA PHE A 68 0.58 -7.96 -8.41
C PHE A 68 -0.59 -8.83 -8.85
N LEU A 69 -0.44 -9.59 -9.93
CA LEU A 69 -1.48 -10.50 -10.43
C LEU A 69 -1.81 -11.58 -9.41
N ALA A 70 -0.79 -12.15 -8.76
CA ALA A 70 -0.99 -13.10 -7.68
C ALA A 70 -1.73 -12.48 -6.48
N SER A 71 -1.42 -11.23 -6.12
CA SER A 71 -2.14 -10.53 -5.06
C SER A 71 -3.57 -10.22 -5.48
N TRP A 72 -3.76 -9.71 -6.70
CA TRP A 72 -5.06 -9.36 -7.23
C TRP A 72 -6.03 -10.54 -7.22
N SER A 73 -5.57 -11.71 -7.70
CA SER A 73 -6.38 -12.93 -7.78
C SER A 73 -6.94 -13.39 -6.43
N MET A 74 -6.32 -13.01 -5.31
CA MET A 74 -6.73 -13.41 -3.97
C MET A 74 -7.35 -12.27 -3.14
N THR A 75 -7.27 -11.02 -3.60
CA THR A 75 -7.65 -9.85 -2.79
C THR A 75 -9.12 -9.89 -2.35
N ALA A 76 -10.05 -10.21 -3.25
CA ALA A 76 -11.48 -10.26 -2.92
C ALA A 76 -11.80 -11.35 -1.88
N GLU A 77 -11.20 -12.53 -2.00
CA GLU A 77 -11.34 -13.63 -1.04
C GLU A 77 -10.77 -13.24 0.32
N VAL A 78 -9.55 -12.68 0.35
CA VAL A 78 -8.92 -12.24 1.60
C VAL A 78 -9.74 -11.14 2.27
N VAL A 79 -10.29 -10.19 1.52
CA VAL A 79 -11.17 -9.15 2.09
C VAL A 79 -12.40 -9.79 2.74
N ALA A 80 -13.08 -10.71 2.06
CA ALA A 80 -14.23 -11.43 2.62
C ALA A 80 -13.85 -12.22 3.89
N GLU A 81 -12.70 -12.88 3.90
CA GLU A 81 -12.20 -13.61 5.07
C GLU A 81 -11.94 -12.68 6.27
N ILE A 82 -11.24 -11.57 6.06
CA ILE A 82 -10.91 -10.64 7.17
C ILE A 82 -12.14 -9.90 7.67
N GLU A 83 -13.12 -9.58 6.82
CA GLU A 83 -14.41 -9.01 7.24
C GLU A 83 -15.18 -10.02 8.11
N ALA A 84 -15.30 -11.25 7.67
CA ALA A 84 -15.96 -12.31 8.42
C ALA A 84 -15.25 -12.59 9.77
N ALA A 85 -13.93 -12.65 9.77
CA ALA A 85 -13.17 -12.89 10.98
C ALA A 85 -13.18 -11.70 11.94
N SER A 86 -13.02 -10.48 11.47
CA SER A 86 -12.90 -9.28 12.31
C SER A 86 -14.24 -8.66 12.70
N GLY A 87 -15.25 -8.76 11.85
CA GLY A 87 -16.49 -7.99 11.93
C GLY A 87 -16.36 -6.53 11.44
N VAL A 88 -15.20 -6.15 10.88
CA VAL A 88 -14.94 -4.82 10.34
C VAL A 88 -15.23 -4.83 8.85
N GLN A 89 -16.15 -3.97 8.38
CA GLN A 89 -16.42 -3.80 6.95
C GLN A 89 -15.35 -2.93 6.30
N VAL A 90 -14.72 -3.41 5.24
CA VAL A 90 -13.60 -2.75 4.54
C VAL A 90 -14.08 -1.68 3.57
N GLU A 91 -15.39 -1.64 3.28
CA GLU A 91 -15.99 -0.82 2.22
C GLU A 91 -15.38 -1.16 0.85
N TYR A 92 -15.26 -2.47 0.56
CA TYR A 92 -14.78 -2.99 -0.71
C TYR A 92 -15.90 -2.92 -1.75
N PHE A 93 -15.76 -2.04 -2.76
CA PHE A 93 -16.74 -1.92 -3.83
C PHE A 93 -16.09 -1.61 -5.17
N GLN A 94 -16.65 -2.19 -6.23
CA GLN A 94 -16.15 -2.03 -7.58
C GLN A 94 -16.62 -0.69 -8.16
N THR A 95 -15.68 0.23 -8.37
CA THR A 95 -15.96 1.53 -8.98
C THR A 95 -15.76 1.51 -10.50
N GLY A 96 -14.89 0.61 -10.99
CA GLY A 96 -14.25 0.83 -12.27
C GLY A 96 -13.39 2.10 -12.27
N ALA A 97 -12.56 2.28 -13.27
CA ALA A 97 -11.78 3.50 -13.43
C ALA A 97 -11.81 3.99 -14.88
N LEU A 98 -11.92 5.30 -15.07
CA LEU A 98 -11.73 5.98 -16.33
C LEU A 98 -10.35 6.63 -16.33
N HIS A 99 -9.44 6.10 -17.13
CA HIS A 99 -8.18 6.76 -17.45
C HIS A 99 -8.43 7.73 -18.58
N VAL A 100 -8.38 9.03 -18.26
CA VAL A 100 -8.74 10.10 -19.20
C VAL A 100 -7.51 10.86 -19.66
N LEU A 101 -7.49 11.25 -20.92
CA LEU A 101 -6.39 11.95 -21.56
C LEU A 101 -6.89 13.20 -22.26
N GLN A 102 -6.11 14.26 -22.13
CA GLN A 102 -6.37 15.54 -22.78
C GLN A 102 -5.51 15.74 -24.03
N ASP A 103 -4.49 14.89 -24.25
CA ASP A 103 -3.52 15.06 -25.34
C ASP A 103 -3.44 13.82 -26.25
N ALA A 104 -3.29 14.05 -27.56
CA ALA A 104 -3.23 12.99 -28.56
C ALA A 104 -1.99 12.08 -28.43
N ASP A 105 -0.87 12.61 -27.94
CA ASP A 105 0.36 11.84 -27.70
C ASP A 105 0.16 10.80 -26.57
N ASP A 106 -0.61 11.16 -25.56
CA ASP A 106 -0.97 10.26 -24.46
C ASP A 106 -1.89 9.11 -24.92
N GLN A 107 -2.72 9.31 -25.96
CA GLN A 107 -3.57 8.23 -26.48
C GLN A 107 -2.76 7.02 -26.98
N THR A 108 -1.59 7.25 -27.58
CA THR A 108 -0.72 6.17 -28.04
C THR A 108 -0.18 5.34 -26.86
N VAL A 109 0.16 6.00 -25.77
CA VAL A 109 0.61 5.34 -24.54
C VAL A 109 -0.51 4.51 -23.90
N LEU A 110 -1.73 5.09 -23.81
CA LEU A 110 -2.88 4.37 -23.26
C LEU A 110 -3.33 3.18 -24.11
N LYS A 111 -3.27 3.29 -25.43
CA LYS A 111 -3.56 2.14 -26.31
C LYS A 111 -2.60 0.98 -26.05
N ARG A 112 -1.31 1.30 -25.87
CA ARG A 112 -0.30 0.29 -25.48
C ARG A 112 -0.60 -0.33 -24.12
N TYR A 113 -0.99 0.47 -23.13
CA TYR A 113 -1.40 -0.06 -21.84
C TYR A 113 -2.66 -0.92 -21.95
N ALA A 114 -3.65 -0.51 -22.74
CA ALA A 114 -4.85 -1.30 -22.97
C ALA A 114 -4.52 -2.70 -23.50
N GLU A 115 -3.62 -2.81 -24.48
CA GLU A 115 -3.16 -4.09 -25.02
C GLU A 115 -2.49 -4.95 -23.96
N ILE A 116 -1.60 -4.36 -23.14
CA ILE A 116 -0.92 -5.06 -22.04
C ILE A 116 -1.95 -5.56 -21.01
N TRP A 117 -2.85 -4.71 -20.56
CA TRP A 117 -3.85 -5.03 -19.54
C TRP A 117 -4.83 -6.09 -20.01
N GLN A 118 -5.28 -6.02 -21.29
CA GLN A 118 -6.12 -7.05 -21.90
C GLN A 118 -5.42 -8.41 -21.96
N THR A 119 -4.15 -8.46 -22.35
CA THR A 119 -3.39 -9.72 -22.37
C THR A 119 -3.19 -10.32 -20.99
N GLN A 120 -3.26 -9.51 -19.95
CA GLN A 120 -3.18 -9.92 -18.54
C GLN A 120 -4.56 -10.21 -17.90
N GLY A 121 -5.63 -10.13 -18.71
CA GLY A 121 -6.98 -10.51 -18.29
C GLY A 121 -7.78 -9.39 -17.61
N ALA A 122 -7.29 -8.13 -17.61
CA ALA A 122 -8.09 -7.01 -17.11
C ALA A 122 -9.25 -6.66 -18.05
N GLY A 123 -10.40 -6.33 -17.49
CA GLY A 123 -11.57 -5.86 -18.23
C GLY A 123 -11.37 -4.41 -18.70
N VAL A 124 -10.95 -4.25 -19.94
CA VAL A 124 -10.58 -2.94 -20.51
C VAL A 124 -11.45 -2.60 -21.71
N THR A 125 -12.03 -1.40 -21.73
CA THR A 125 -12.84 -0.88 -22.82
C THR A 125 -12.34 0.50 -23.24
N TRP A 126 -12.06 0.68 -24.55
CA TRP A 126 -11.73 1.97 -25.12
C TRP A 126 -13.01 2.75 -25.44
N LEU A 127 -13.11 3.97 -24.93
CA LEU A 127 -14.25 4.87 -25.09
C LEU A 127 -13.85 6.10 -25.90
N THR A 128 -14.74 6.57 -26.78
CA THR A 128 -14.53 7.78 -27.58
C THR A 128 -15.80 8.63 -27.67
N GLY A 129 -15.61 9.95 -27.78
CA GLY A 129 -16.73 10.87 -27.97
C GLY A 129 -17.79 10.76 -26.87
N ASP A 130 -19.07 10.68 -27.29
CA ASP A 130 -20.20 10.66 -26.33
C ASP A 130 -20.21 9.46 -25.37
N GLN A 131 -19.55 8.34 -25.73
CA GLN A 131 -19.46 7.17 -24.88
C GLN A 131 -18.83 7.48 -23.51
N ILE A 132 -17.83 8.39 -23.47
CA ILE A 132 -17.17 8.81 -22.21
C ILE A 132 -18.20 9.38 -21.24
N TYR A 133 -19.11 10.21 -21.76
CA TYR A 133 -20.10 10.93 -20.95
C TYR A 133 -21.33 10.09 -20.57
N GLU A 134 -21.56 8.98 -21.28
CA GLU A 134 -22.51 7.94 -20.83
C GLU A 134 -22.00 7.23 -19.57
N TYR A 135 -20.69 6.99 -19.50
CA TYR A 135 -20.06 6.42 -18.31
C TYR A 135 -20.00 7.44 -17.16
N GLU A 136 -19.47 8.63 -17.42
CA GLU A 136 -19.29 9.66 -16.39
C GLU A 136 -19.73 11.05 -16.92
N PRO A 137 -20.99 11.44 -16.64
CA PRO A 137 -21.55 12.68 -17.18
C PRO A 137 -20.90 13.97 -16.67
N LEU A 138 -20.17 13.90 -15.54
CA LEU A 138 -19.55 15.06 -14.91
C LEU A 138 -18.18 15.42 -15.48
N LEU A 139 -17.62 14.58 -16.35
CA LEU A 139 -16.34 14.87 -17.00
C LEU A 139 -16.45 16.08 -17.93
N ASP A 140 -15.37 16.85 -18.02
CA ASP A 140 -15.25 17.96 -18.96
C ASP A 140 -15.39 17.45 -20.41
N ARG A 141 -16.11 18.22 -21.25
CA ARG A 141 -16.43 17.87 -22.64
C ARG A 141 -15.28 17.99 -23.64
N ILE A 142 -14.06 18.27 -23.14
CA ILE A 142 -12.85 18.37 -23.96
C ILE A 142 -12.15 17.04 -24.21
N LEU A 143 -12.64 15.94 -23.62
CA LEU A 143 -11.99 14.64 -23.69
C LEU A 143 -12.32 13.90 -24.98
N ASP A 144 -11.29 13.53 -25.75
CA ASP A 144 -11.45 12.80 -27.01
C ASP A 144 -11.52 11.28 -26.82
N ALA A 145 -10.83 10.76 -25.82
CA ALA A 145 -10.75 9.33 -25.51
C ALA A 145 -10.58 9.05 -24.02
N ALA A 146 -11.03 7.89 -23.59
CA ALA A 146 -10.79 7.35 -22.28
C ALA A 146 -10.62 5.83 -22.33
N LEU A 147 -9.89 5.27 -21.37
CA LEU A 147 -9.78 3.85 -21.16
C LEU A 147 -10.54 3.49 -19.89
N TYR A 148 -11.60 2.72 -20.03
CA TYR A 148 -12.35 2.20 -18.88
C TYR A 148 -11.77 0.86 -18.45
N VAL A 149 -11.45 0.74 -17.14
CA VAL A 149 -10.98 -0.49 -16.49
C VAL A 149 -12.06 -0.93 -15.49
N SER A 150 -12.79 -2.00 -15.82
CA SER A 150 -13.93 -2.46 -15.02
C SER A 150 -13.56 -2.98 -13.65
N ASP A 151 -12.36 -3.55 -13.51
CA ASP A 151 -11.96 -4.31 -12.33
C ASP A 151 -11.42 -3.45 -11.19
N THR A 152 -11.34 -2.14 -11.38
CA THR A 152 -10.89 -1.21 -10.35
C THR A 152 -11.86 -1.17 -9.16
N VAL A 153 -11.29 -1.22 -7.97
CA VAL A 153 -12.00 -1.29 -6.68
C VAL A 153 -11.59 -0.12 -5.80
N SER A 154 -12.54 0.41 -5.06
CA SER A 154 -12.29 1.33 -3.95
C SER A 154 -12.45 0.61 -2.61
N ILE A 155 -11.57 0.92 -1.67
CA ILE A 155 -11.64 0.46 -0.27
C ILE A 155 -11.47 1.65 0.69
N ARG A 156 -11.76 1.42 1.97
CA ARG A 156 -11.32 2.30 3.05
C ARG A 156 -10.01 1.78 3.66
N PRO A 157 -8.85 2.38 3.36
CA PRO A 157 -7.55 1.83 3.74
C PRO A 157 -7.38 1.56 5.22
N ARG A 158 -7.81 2.52 6.07
CA ARG A 158 -7.74 2.35 7.53
C ARG A 158 -8.59 1.18 8.01
N LEU A 159 -9.77 0.96 7.41
CA LEU A 159 -10.65 -0.16 7.78
C LEU A 159 -10.07 -1.51 7.35
N MET A 160 -9.47 -1.60 6.15
CA MET A 160 -8.80 -2.83 5.71
C MET A 160 -7.63 -3.21 6.63
N THR A 161 -6.79 -2.23 7.00
CA THR A 161 -5.67 -2.48 7.94
C THR A 161 -6.19 -2.94 9.31
N ARG A 162 -7.27 -2.31 9.82
CA ARG A 162 -7.92 -2.71 11.07
C ARG A 162 -8.57 -4.08 10.96
N ALA A 163 -9.20 -4.42 9.83
CA ALA A 163 -9.78 -5.75 9.61
C ALA A 163 -8.71 -6.84 9.71
N TYR A 164 -7.54 -6.66 9.08
CA TYR A 164 -6.40 -7.56 9.26
C TYR A 164 -5.98 -7.67 10.72
N ALA A 165 -5.82 -6.54 11.43
CA ALA A 165 -5.39 -6.55 12.83
C ALA A 165 -6.40 -7.24 13.75
N GLU A 166 -7.70 -6.94 13.62
CA GLU A 166 -8.75 -7.56 14.44
C GLU A 166 -8.92 -9.05 14.12
N ALA A 167 -8.80 -9.44 12.85
CA ALA A 167 -8.79 -10.85 12.48
C ALA A 167 -7.58 -11.57 13.09
N ALA A 168 -6.38 -10.97 13.05
CA ALA A 168 -5.20 -11.53 13.69
C ALA A 168 -5.35 -11.66 15.21
N ARG A 169 -5.96 -10.65 15.89
CA ARG A 169 -6.26 -10.72 17.33
C ARG A 169 -7.17 -11.90 17.67
N LYS A 170 -8.18 -12.16 16.85
CA LYS A 170 -9.08 -13.32 17.04
C LYS A 170 -8.37 -14.67 16.90
N PHE A 171 -7.29 -14.73 16.12
CA PHE A 171 -6.42 -15.90 16.02
C PHE A 171 -5.27 -15.91 17.02
N GLY A 172 -5.26 -14.99 18.01
CA GLY A 172 -4.32 -14.99 19.13
C GLY A 172 -3.12 -14.06 18.99
N ALA A 173 -3.03 -13.24 17.94
CA ALA A 173 -1.96 -12.24 17.81
C ALA A 173 -2.11 -11.14 18.87
N SER A 174 -0.97 -10.70 19.44
CA SER A 174 -0.87 -9.57 20.36
C SER A 174 -0.45 -8.30 19.63
N PHE A 175 -1.05 -7.16 19.98
CA PHE A 175 -0.71 -5.86 19.42
C PHE A 175 -0.30 -4.90 20.53
N PHE A 176 0.91 -4.37 20.41
CA PHE A 176 1.48 -3.37 21.32
C PHE A 176 1.50 -2.02 20.60
N GLU A 177 0.38 -1.33 20.67
CA GLU A 177 0.26 0.05 20.16
C GLU A 177 0.94 1.03 21.11
N HIS A 178 1.28 2.23 20.64
CA HIS A 178 2.01 3.26 21.39
C HIS A 178 3.33 2.74 21.99
N THR A 179 3.97 1.82 21.27
CA THR A 179 5.19 1.13 21.71
C THR A 179 6.26 1.28 20.64
N GLU A 180 7.16 2.24 20.84
CA GLU A 180 8.27 2.49 19.94
C GLU A 180 9.38 1.45 20.13
N VAL A 181 9.82 0.85 19.02
CA VAL A 181 11.02 -0.01 18.99
C VAL A 181 12.25 0.90 18.90
N THR A 182 13.24 0.62 19.73
CA THR A 182 14.49 1.40 19.82
C THR A 182 15.75 0.59 19.51
N GLY A 183 15.61 -0.72 19.27
CA GLY A 183 16.72 -1.59 18.94
C GLY A 183 16.43 -3.06 19.16
N PHE A 184 17.47 -3.85 19.12
CA PHE A 184 17.40 -5.30 19.25
C PHE A 184 18.37 -5.84 20.30
N GLN A 185 17.94 -6.85 21.02
CA GLN A 185 18.84 -7.72 21.75
C GLN A 185 19.33 -8.82 20.82
N GLN A 186 20.65 -8.93 20.64
CA GLN A 186 21.27 -9.80 19.65
C GLN A 186 22.20 -10.81 20.31
N ARG A 187 22.34 -11.96 19.66
CA ARG A 187 23.36 -12.97 19.98
C ARG A 187 23.91 -13.51 18.66
N SER A 188 25.17 -13.14 18.31
CA SER A 188 25.76 -13.40 17.02
C SER A 188 24.87 -12.84 15.89
N ASP A 189 24.48 -13.65 14.95
CA ASP A 189 23.63 -13.37 13.79
C ASP A 189 22.13 -13.59 14.03
N ARG A 190 21.71 -13.62 15.30
CA ARG A 190 20.30 -13.79 15.70
C ARG A 190 19.82 -12.64 16.57
N VAL A 191 18.62 -12.16 16.28
CA VAL A 191 17.84 -11.33 17.20
C VAL A 191 17.11 -12.26 18.19
N ILE A 192 17.27 -11.99 19.50
CA ILE A 192 16.63 -12.75 20.57
C ILE A 192 15.57 -11.93 21.33
N GLY A 193 15.37 -10.67 20.95
CA GLY A 193 14.34 -9.81 21.51
C GLY A 193 14.34 -8.41 20.91
N VAL A 194 13.17 -7.79 20.92
CA VAL A 194 12.93 -6.42 20.45
C VAL A 194 12.91 -5.49 21.65
N GLN A 195 13.74 -4.45 21.63
CA GLN A 195 13.83 -3.43 22.69
C GLN A 195 12.86 -2.29 22.41
N THR A 196 12.19 -1.79 23.45
CA THR A 196 11.22 -0.70 23.32
C THR A 196 11.63 0.51 24.16
N ALA A 197 11.13 1.70 23.82
CA ALA A 197 11.42 2.97 24.48
C ALA A 197 11.11 2.95 26.00
N HIS A 198 10.20 2.09 26.45
CA HIS A 198 9.87 1.91 27.86
C HIS A 198 10.81 0.94 28.61
N GLY A 199 11.96 0.59 28.02
CA GLY A 199 12.94 -0.31 28.60
C GLY A 199 12.51 -1.78 28.68
N ARG A 200 11.40 -2.14 28.03
CA ARG A 200 10.94 -3.53 27.93
C ARG A 200 11.63 -4.21 26.74
N THR A 201 12.06 -5.46 26.93
CA THR A 201 12.46 -6.34 25.84
C THR A 201 11.37 -7.38 25.62
N ILE A 202 10.90 -7.52 24.38
CA ILE A 202 9.95 -8.54 23.95
C ILE A 202 10.77 -9.68 23.33
N PRO A 203 10.89 -10.84 24.01
CA PRO A 203 11.63 -11.98 23.49
C PRO A 203 10.94 -12.53 22.23
N CYS A 204 11.70 -12.94 21.23
CA CYS A 204 11.17 -13.51 19.98
C CYS A 204 12.18 -14.46 19.33
N ASP A 205 11.66 -15.41 18.56
CA ASP A 205 12.47 -16.32 17.76
C ASP A 205 12.74 -15.80 16.35
N CYS A 206 11.86 -14.95 15.82
CA CYS A 206 11.98 -14.32 14.52
C CYS A 206 11.50 -12.87 14.59
N VAL A 207 12.10 -12.00 13.77
CA VAL A 207 11.69 -10.61 13.60
C VAL A 207 11.30 -10.33 12.15
N VAL A 208 10.15 -9.66 11.94
CA VAL A 208 9.75 -9.12 10.65
C VAL A 208 9.82 -7.59 10.68
N VAL A 209 10.60 -7.02 9.78
CA VAL A 209 10.70 -5.56 9.61
C VAL A 209 9.66 -5.12 8.59
N ALA A 210 8.54 -4.57 9.07
CA ALA A 210 7.46 -3.98 8.28
C ALA A 210 7.27 -2.49 8.62
N ALA A 211 8.39 -1.79 8.87
CA ALA A 211 8.45 -0.45 9.45
C ALA A 211 8.19 0.69 8.44
N GLY A 212 7.71 0.37 7.23
CA GLY A 212 7.36 1.36 6.22
C GLY A 212 8.50 2.31 5.92
N ALA A 213 8.24 3.62 5.92
CA ALA A 213 9.24 4.65 5.61
C ALA A 213 10.40 4.72 6.63
N TRP A 214 10.27 4.06 7.79
CA TRP A 214 11.33 4.01 8.83
C TRP A 214 12.19 2.75 8.75
N SER A 215 12.05 1.96 7.68
CA SER A 215 12.80 0.69 7.55
C SER A 215 14.31 0.89 7.46
N GLU A 216 14.80 1.99 6.88
CA GLU A 216 16.21 2.36 6.91
C GLU A 216 16.73 2.49 8.34
N GLN A 217 16.00 3.18 9.21
CA GLN A 217 16.38 3.33 10.63
C GLN A 217 16.47 1.98 11.34
N VAL A 218 15.50 1.09 11.10
CA VAL A 218 15.51 -0.27 11.68
C VAL A 218 16.67 -1.08 11.12
N GLY A 219 16.96 -0.94 9.82
CA GLY A 219 18.12 -1.56 9.17
C GLY A 219 19.44 -1.16 9.81
N ASN A 220 19.60 0.12 10.14
CA ASN A 220 20.81 0.63 10.79
C ASN A 220 21.12 -0.07 12.12
N TRP A 221 20.09 -0.44 12.91
CA TRP A 221 20.26 -1.22 14.14
C TRP A 221 20.74 -2.65 13.89
N LEU A 222 20.55 -3.15 12.67
CA LEU A 222 20.94 -4.49 12.23
C LEU A 222 22.23 -4.49 11.39
N GLY A 223 22.82 -3.30 11.15
CA GLY A 223 23.98 -3.15 10.25
C GLY A 223 23.62 -3.38 8.78
N LEU A 224 22.35 -3.15 8.40
CA LEU A 224 21.85 -3.32 7.03
C LEU A 224 21.55 -1.96 6.39
N ASP A 225 21.98 -1.76 5.16
CA ASP A 225 21.52 -0.66 4.31
C ASP A 225 20.20 -1.10 3.63
N ILE A 226 19.07 -0.63 4.19
CA ILE A 226 17.75 -0.87 3.60
C ILE A 226 17.38 0.39 2.82
N PRO A 227 17.46 0.37 1.47
CA PRO A 227 17.30 1.57 0.64
C PRO A 227 15.83 1.95 0.47
N VAL A 228 15.18 2.31 1.57
CA VAL A 228 13.79 2.77 1.64
C VAL A 228 13.75 4.18 2.21
N PHE A 229 13.08 5.09 1.53
CA PHE A 229 12.95 6.49 1.92
C PHE A 229 11.49 6.94 1.91
N PRO A 230 11.15 8.00 2.69
CA PRO A 230 9.81 8.56 2.70
C PRO A 230 9.55 9.39 1.43
N ALA A 231 8.49 9.05 0.67
CA ALA A 231 7.95 9.89 -0.39
C ALA A 231 6.60 10.47 0.05
N ARG A 232 6.58 11.79 0.30
CA ARG A 232 5.36 12.47 0.75
C ARG A 232 4.31 12.49 -0.36
N GLY A 233 3.08 12.13 -0.03
CA GLY A 233 1.90 12.33 -0.86
C GLY A 233 0.85 13.14 -0.12
N GLN A 234 0.51 14.31 -0.65
CA GLN A 234 -0.61 15.11 -0.18
C GLN A 234 -1.89 14.65 -0.88
N ILE A 235 -2.98 14.65 -0.14
CA ILE A 235 -4.30 14.18 -0.59
C ILE A 235 -5.37 14.99 0.13
N LEU A 236 -6.53 15.14 -0.47
CA LEU A 236 -7.67 15.80 0.16
C LEU A 236 -8.95 15.03 -0.11
N SER A 237 -9.96 15.27 0.71
CA SER A 237 -11.33 14.81 0.50
C SER A 237 -12.27 15.98 0.26
N LEU A 238 -13.16 15.79 -0.71
CA LEU A 238 -14.22 16.72 -1.04
C LEU A 238 -15.58 16.05 -0.80
N ARG A 239 -16.62 16.86 -0.58
CA ARG A 239 -17.98 16.36 -0.64
C ARG A 239 -18.36 16.08 -2.09
N GLN A 240 -19.05 14.96 -2.35
CA GLN A 240 -19.58 14.64 -3.67
C GLN A 240 -20.45 15.79 -4.20
N PRO A 241 -20.43 16.06 -5.52
CA PRO A 241 -21.43 16.88 -6.20
C PRO A 241 -22.87 16.36 -6.00
N SER A 242 -23.86 17.16 -6.38
CA SER A 242 -25.27 16.75 -6.30
C SER A 242 -25.57 15.50 -7.14
N THR A 243 -24.96 15.41 -8.31
CA THR A 243 -24.84 14.18 -9.10
C THR A 243 -23.55 13.50 -8.68
N PRO A 244 -23.59 12.35 -8.00
CA PRO A 244 -22.36 11.71 -7.53
C PRO A 244 -21.56 11.11 -8.70
N LEU A 245 -20.24 11.19 -8.58
CA LEU A 245 -19.31 10.46 -9.46
C LEU A 245 -19.56 8.96 -9.31
N LYS A 246 -19.65 8.26 -10.44
CA LYS A 246 -19.89 6.81 -10.50
C LYS A 246 -18.60 6.01 -10.47
N HIS A 247 -17.57 6.53 -11.12
CA HIS A 247 -16.32 5.84 -11.37
C HIS A 247 -15.13 6.57 -10.73
N THR A 248 -14.05 5.84 -10.52
CA THR A 248 -12.75 6.46 -10.27
C THR A 248 -12.27 7.13 -11.54
N ILE A 249 -11.74 8.35 -11.44
CA ILE A 249 -11.18 9.10 -12.58
C ILE A 249 -9.68 9.22 -12.36
N ILE A 250 -8.89 8.91 -13.37
CA ILE A 250 -7.43 8.98 -13.36
C ILE A 250 -6.98 9.76 -14.59
N GLY A 251 -6.30 10.86 -14.38
CA GLY A 251 -5.81 11.71 -15.44
C GLY A 251 -5.22 13.01 -14.91
N ASN A 252 -4.56 13.78 -15.75
CA ASN A 252 -4.00 15.08 -15.40
C ASN A 252 -3.15 15.06 -14.11
N GLY A 253 -2.43 13.94 -13.85
CA GLY A 253 -1.60 13.77 -12.67
C GLY A 253 -2.36 13.64 -11.33
N VAL A 254 -3.66 13.35 -11.37
CA VAL A 254 -4.47 13.08 -10.19
C VAL A 254 -5.36 11.85 -10.38
N TYR A 255 -5.77 11.27 -9.25
CA TYR A 255 -6.92 10.38 -9.19
C TYR A 255 -8.05 11.04 -8.38
N ILE A 256 -9.28 10.74 -8.73
CA ILE A 256 -10.51 11.16 -8.06
C ILE A 256 -11.29 9.90 -7.71
N VAL A 257 -11.34 9.53 -6.43
CA VAL A 257 -11.86 8.23 -5.98
C VAL A 257 -13.14 8.43 -5.15
N PRO A 258 -14.32 8.03 -5.65
CA PRO A 258 -15.55 8.10 -4.87
C PRO A 258 -15.51 7.14 -3.68
N LYS A 259 -16.15 7.55 -2.57
CA LYS A 259 -16.25 6.80 -1.31
C LYS A 259 -17.71 6.59 -0.90
N VAL A 260 -17.95 5.53 -0.13
CA VAL A 260 -19.31 5.14 0.35
C VAL A 260 -19.96 6.23 1.21
N ASP A 261 -19.17 7.03 1.94
CA ASP A 261 -19.65 8.10 2.82
C ASP A 261 -20.01 9.41 2.11
N ASN A 262 -20.23 9.36 0.79
CA ASN A 262 -20.53 10.51 -0.04
C ASN A 262 -19.41 11.58 -0.05
N THR A 263 -18.14 11.11 0.06
CA THR A 263 -16.96 11.91 -0.20
C THR A 263 -16.22 11.40 -1.43
N ILE A 264 -15.31 12.20 -1.95
CA ILE A 264 -14.32 11.79 -2.95
C ILE A 264 -12.92 12.12 -2.43
N TYR A 265 -11.97 11.25 -2.70
CA TYR A 265 -10.56 11.51 -2.42
C TYR A 265 -9.87 11.98 -3.69
N VAL A 266 -9.14 13.10 -3.60
CA VAL A 266 -8.35 13.67 -4.69
C VAL A 266 -6.88 13.62 -4.30
N GLY A 267 -6.07 12.96 -5.11
CA GLY A 267 -4.63 12.78 -4.85
C GLY A 267 -3.87 12.35 -6.08
N ALA A 268 -2.60 12.17 -6.01
CA ALA A 268 -1.79 12.64 -4.89
C ALA A 268 -0.49 13.25 -5.41
N THR A 269 0.11 14.11 -4.61
CA THR A 269 1.47 14.56 -4.91
C THR A 269 2.49 13.44 -4.68
N ILE A 270 3.68 13.57 -5.27
CA ILE A 270 4.86 12.75 -4.99
C ILE A 270 6.01 13.73 -4.75
N GLU A 271 6.53 13.75 -3.51
CA GLU A 271 7.49 14.75 -3.10
C GLU A 271 8.60 14.17 -2.23
N GLN A 272 9.83 14.58 -2.48
CA GLN A 272 10.98 14.27 -1.65
C GLN A 272 11.07 15.32 -0.51
N ALA A 273 10.32 15.10 0.56
CA ALA A 273 10.25 16.02 1.70
C ALA A 273 10.82 15.43 3.00
N GLY A 274 11.55 14.29 2.90
CA GLY A 274 11.97 13.56 4.09
C GLY A 274 10.75 13.15 4.92
N PHE A 275 10.86 13.26 6.24
CA PHE A 275 9.78 12.91 7.16
C PHE A 275 8.79 14.06 7.44
N ASP A 276 8.87 15.18 6.69
CA ASP A 276 7.89 16.26 6.80
C ASP A 276 6.53 15.85 6.22
N LYS A 277 5.51 15.82 7.08
CA LYS A 277 4.11 15.50 6.73
C LYS A 277 3.23 16.74 6.57
N SER A 278 3.80 17.94 6.50
CA SER A 278 3.02 19.16 6.31
C SER A 278 2.33 19.20 4.95
N ASN A 279 1.11 19.72 4.91
CA ASN A 279 0.43 20.03 3.66
C ASN A 279 0.85 21.42 3.19
N THR A 280 1.12 21.57 1.90
CA THR A 280 1.55 22.86 1.32
C THR A 280 0.44 23.46 0.47
N ALA A 281 0.29 24.78 0.51
CA ALA A 281 -0.67 25.50 -0.31
C ALA A 281 -0.51 25.17 -1.82
N GLY A 282 0.74 25.12 -2.31
CA GLY A 282 1.02 24.78 -3.71
C GLY A 282 0.65 23.34 -4.09
N GLY A 283 0.88 22.38 -3.20
CA GLY A 283 0.49 20.98 -3.42
C GLY A 283 -1.02 20.82 -3.53
N ILE A 284 -1.75 21.38 -2.56
CA ILE A 284 -3.22 21.32 -2.53
C ILE A 284 -3.84 22.09 -3.71
N ALA A 285 -3.34 23.29 -4.01
CA ALA A 285 -3.83 24.09 -5.15
C ALA A 285 -3.68 23.32 -6.48
N ARG A 286 -2.55 22.64 -6.70
CA ARG A 286 -2.31 21.82 -7.90
C ARG A 286 -3.30 20.66 -7.98
N LEU A 287 -3.51 19.92 -6.89
CA LEU A 287 -4.47 18.81 -6.87
C LEU A 287 -5.90 19.29 -7.19
N LEU A 288 -6.33 20.39 -6.59
CA LEU A 288 -7.64 20.99 -6.86
C LEU A 288 -7.75 21.47 -8.30
N SER A 289 -6.77 22.22 -8.80
CA SER A 289 -6.78 22.71 -10.18
C SER A 289 -6.88 21.57 -11.19
N ASN A 290 -6.09 20.51 -11.02
CA ASN A 290 -6.08 19.37 -11.92
C ASN A 290 -7.40 18.58 -11.85
N ALA A 291 -7.97 18.41 -10.66
CA ALA A 291 -9.26 17.74 -10.48
C ALA A 291 -10.43 18.53 -11.09
N ILE A 292 -10.46 19.87 -10.92
CA ILE A 292 -11.49 20.75 -11.49
C ILE A 292 -11.42 20.75 -13.02
N GLN A 293 -10.23 20.68 -13.62
CA GLN A 293 -10.09 20.55 -15.07
C GLN A 293 -10.70 19.26 -15.62
N LEU A 294 -10.67 18.17 -14.84
CA LEU A 294 -11.32 16.91 -15.23
C LEU A 294 -12.82 16.91 -14.95
N VAL A 295 -13.22 17.47 -13.81
CA VAL A 295 -14.61 17.50 -13.31
C VAL A 295 -14.94 18.92 -12.84
N PRO A 296 -15.44 19.80 -13.72
CA PRO A 296 -15.66 21.22 -13.43
C PRO A 296 -16.56 21.50 -12.22
N GLU A 297 -17.54 20.64 -11.94
CA GLU A 297 -18.43 20.79 -10.78
C GLU A 297 -17.68 20.76 -9.42
N LEU A 298 -16.44 20.23 -9.38
CA LEU A 298 -15.63 20.24 -8.15
C LEU A 298 -15.17 21.62 -7.71
N GLU A 299 -15.25 22.64 -8.57
CA GLU A 299 -15.00 24.03 -8.17
C GLU A 299 -15.86 24.47 -7.00
N HIS A 300 -17.08 23.94 -6.90
CA HIS A 300 -18.03 24.26 -5.84
C HIS A 300 -18.08 23.24 -4.70
N ALA A 301 -17.27 22.19 -4.78
CA ALA A 301 -17.24 21.12 -3.78
C ALA A 301 -16.62 21.61 -2.47
N LYS A 302 -17.24 21.22 -1.33
CA LYS A 302 -16.70 21.55 -0.01
C LYS A 302 -15.51 20.66 0.33
N ILE A 303 -14.40 21.26 0.74
CA ILE A 303 -13.28 20.53 1.32
C ILE A 303 -13.71 19.95 2.66
N VAL A 304 -13.53 18.65 2.83
CA VAL A 304 -13.86 17.92 4.06
C VAL A 304 -12.62 17.73 4.93
N ASP A 305 -11.50 17.31 4.32
CA ASP A 305 -10.24 17.09 5.03
C ASP A 305 -9.04 17.20 4.07
N ILE A 306 -7.87 17.50 4.62
CA ILE A 306 -6.59 17.56 3.91
C ILE A 306 -5.53 16.86 4.75
N TRP A 307 -4.83 15.89 4.18
CA TRP A 307 -3.78 15.15 4.88
C TRP A 307 -2.63 14.75 3.95
N SER A 308 -1.58 14.25 4.53
CA SER A 308 -0.46 13.67 3.81
C SER A 308 -0.01 12.36 4.44
N GLY A 309 0.74 11.57 3.68
CA GLY A 309 1.39 10.37 4.15
C GLY A 309 2.75 10.16 3.50
N LEU A 310 3.54 9.30 4.12
CA LEU A 310 4.90 8.98 3.69
C LEU A 310 4.91 7.56 3.09
N ARG A 311 4.91 7.48 1.76
CA ARG A 311 5.06 6.19 1.08
C ARG A 311 6.46 5.63 1.36
N PRO A 312 6.58 4.34 1.72
CA PRO A 312 7.87 3.68 1.86
C PRO A 312 8.45 3.34 0.49
N TRP A 313 9.11 4.29 -0.15
CA TRP A 313 9.63 4.12 -1.50
C TRP A 313 10.99 3.45 -1.46
N SER A 314 11.17 2.33 -2.16
CA SER A 314 12.46 1.68 -2.35
C SER A 314 13.21 2.30 -3.53
N ARG A 315 14.53 2.18 -3.53
CA ARG A 315 15.39 2.80 -4.57
C ARG A 315 15.04 2.36 -6.00
N ASP A 316 14.59 1.14 -6.19
CA ASP A 316 14.19 0.58 -7.51
C ASP A 316 12.68 0.52 -7.72
N SER A 317 11.90 1.10 -6.82
CA SER A 317 10.42 1.08 -6.82
C SER A 317 9.78 -0.29 -6.62
N TYR A 318 10.55 -1.33 -6.29
CA TYR A 318 10.05 -2.66 -5.98
C TYR A 318 10.09 -2.94 -4.48
N PRO A 319 9.16 -3.76 -3.94
CA PRO A 319 9.20 -4.11 -2.52
C PRO A 319 10.47 -4.87 -2.15
N ILE A 320 10.86 -4.82 -0.88
CA ILE A 320 11.96 -5.59 -0.32
C ILE A 320 11.36 -6.69 0.55
N LEU A 321 11.44 -7.93 0.06
CA LEU A 321 10.80 -9.10 0.65
C LEU A 321 11.81 -10.23 0.81
N GLY A 322 11.86 -10.88 1.98
CA GLY A 322 12.72 -12.05 2.17
C GLY A 322 13.60 -11.97 3.40
N LYS A 323 14.55 -12.91 3.51
CA LYS A 323 15.51 -12.96 4.61
C LYS A 323 16.46 -11.77 4.56
N ALA A 324 16.83 -11.24 5.71
CA ALA A 324 17.84 -10.20 5.81
C ALA A 324 19.24 -10.82 5.69
N PRO A 325 20.11 -10.34 4.79
CA PRO A 325 21.47 -10.85 4.65
C PRO A 325 22.25 -10.78 5.96
N GLY A 326 22.98 -11.84 6.28
CA GLY A 326 23.78 -11.93 7.52
C GLY A 326 22.99 -12.20 8.79
N TRP A 327 21.67 -12.41 8.68
CA TRP A 327 20.80 -12.71 9.84
C TRP A 327 20.05 -14.03 9.65
N GLU A 328 20.08 -14.88 10.66
CA GLU A 328 19.37 -16.16 10.61
C GLU A 328 17.84 -16.03 10.72
N ASN A 329 17.33 -15.00 11.43
CA ASN A 329 15.96 -14.91 11.86
C ASN A 329 15.34 -13.51 11.70
N VAL A 330 15.89 -12.69 10.82
CA VAL A 330 15.32 -11.39 10.45
C VAL A 330 14.76 -11.48 9.04
N ILE A 331 13.51 -11.05 8.87
CA ILE A 331 12.76 -11.01 7.62
C ILE A 331 12.43 -9.55 7.29
N LEU A 332 12.56 -9.17 6.03
CA LEU A 332 12.19 -7.85 5.52
C LEU A 332 10.87 -7.94 4.76
N ALA A 333 9.97 -6.99 5.01
CA ALA A 333 8.71 -6.84 4.29
C ALA A 333 8.37 -5.33 4.20
N THR A 334 9.03 -4.61 3.32
CA THR A 334 8.98 -3.15 3.25
C THR A 334 9.18 -2.63 1.83
N GLY A 335 9.23 -1.30 1.66
CA GLY A 335 9.53 -0.69 0.35
C GLY A 335 8.43 -0.81 -0.69
N HIS A 336 7.18 -1.03 -0.29
CA HIS A 336 6.05 -1.25 -1.22
C HIS A 336 5.61 0.00 -1.99
N GLY A 337 6.18 1.16 -1.70
CA GLY A 337 5.83 2.41 -2.38
C GLY A 337 4.33 2.72 -2.34
N PRO A 338 3.72 3.04 -3.50
CA PRO A 338 2.27 3.25 -3.60
C PRO A 338 1.46 1.95 -3.53
N GLY A 339 2.04 0.79 -3.90
CA GLY A 339 1.36 -0.50 -4.09
C GLY A 339 1.15 -1.32 -2.81
N GLY A 340 1.26 -0.72 -1.61
CA GLY A 340 1.21 -1.47 -0.36
C GLY A 340 -0.11 -2.19 -0.11
N PHE A 341 -1.25 -1.60 -0.48
CA PHE A 341 -2.56 -2.24 -0.33
C PHE A 341 -2.79 -3.34 -1.35
N GLU A 342 -2.45 -3.07 -2.61
CA GLU A 342 -2.53 -4.03 -3.69
C GLU A 342 -1.69 -5.29 -3.42
N LEU A 343 -0.51 -5.12 -2.84
CA LEU A 343 0.40 -6.22 -2.53
C LEU A 343 0.19 -6.84 -1.15
N SER A 344 -0.70 -6.30 -0.32
CA SER A 344 -0.82 -6.74 1.08
C SER A 344 -1.21 -8.20 1.23
N ALA A 345 -2.12 -8.69 0.38
CA ALA A 345 -2.60 -10.07 0.44
C ALA A 345 -1.48 -11.09 0.15
N ILE A 346 -0.75 -10.89 -0.94
CA ILE A 346 0.33 -11.81 -1.33
C ILE A 346 1.56 -11.67 -0.42
N THR A 347 1.90 -10.44 0.02
CA THR A 347 3.01 -10.23 0.95
C THR A 347 2.74 -10.96 2.27
N GLY A 348 1.54 -10.83 2.82
CA GLY A 348 1.16 -11.53 4.04
C GLY A 348 1.33 -13.04 3.90
N ARG A 349 0.80 -13.61 2.82
CA ARG A 349 0.88 -15.05 2.53
C ARG A 349 2.31 -15.52 2.31
N ALA A 350 3.08 -14.83 1.46
CA ALA A 350 4.42 -15.26 1.10
C ALA A 350 5.41 -15.17 2.29
N ILE A 351 5.30 -14.12 3.12
CA ILE A 351 6.12 -14.00 4.33
C ILE A 351 5.73 -15.05 5.38
N ALA A 352 4.44 -15.34 5.54
CA ALA A 352 4.00 -16.42 6.43
C ALA A 352 4.52 -17.79 5.95
N GLU A 353 4.48 -18.06 4.66
CA GLU A 353 5.04 -19.27 4.06
C GLU A 353 6.56 -19.36 4.28
N LEU A 354 7.30 -18.26 4.03
CA LEU A 354 8.74 -18.19 4.29
C LEU A 354 9.09 -18.56 5.74
N ILE A 355 8.33 -18.03 6.70
CA ILE A 355 8.59 -18.26 8.14
C ILE A 355 8.27 -19.71 8.53
N THR A 356 7.14 -20.24 8.07
CA THR A 356 6.67 -21.58 8.49
C THR A 356 7.38 -22.71 7.77
N SER A 357 7.69 -22.56 6.47
CA SER A 357 8.41 -23.56 5.69
C SER A 357 9.93 -23.42 5.76
N ARG A 358 10.43 -22.23 6.13
CA ARG A 358 11.85 -21.81 6.04
C ARG A 358 12.41 -21.74 4.61
N LEU A 359 11.57 -21.92 3.61
CA LEU A 359 11.91 -21.81 2.18
C LEU A 359 11.39 -20.49 1.63
N THR A 360 12.21 -19.78 0.87
CA THR A 360 11.79 -18.56 0.18
C THR A 360 10.86 -18.95 -0.97
N PRO A 361 9.59 -18.48 -0.99
CA PRO A 361 8.71 -18.70 -2.12
C PRO A 361 9.29 -18.08 -3.39
N ALA A 362 9.27 -18.82 -4.51
CA ALA A 362 9.83 -18.38 -5.79
C ALA A 362 9.30 -16.99 -6.24
N LEU A 363 8.04 -16.69 -5.91
CA LEU A 363 7.40 -15.43 -6.27
C LEU A 363 8.06 -14.20 -5.62
N ILE A 364 8.64 -14.34 -4.43
CA ILE A 364 9.30 -13.23 -3.73
C ILE A 364 10.82 -13.28 -3.79
N GLU A 365 11.41 -14.33 -4.34
CA GLU A 365 12.87 -14.50 -4.46
C GLU A 365 13.56 -13.30 -5.17
N PRO A 366 12.99 -12.71 -6.25
CA PRO A 366 13.60 -11.56 -6.92
C PRO A 366 13.62 -10.28 -6.08
N PHE A 367 12.87 -10.23 -4.99
CA PHE A 367 12.69 -9.02 -4.17
C PHE A 367 13.58 -8.98 -2.92
N GLY A 368 14.55 -9.87 -2.79
CA GLY A 368 15.55 -9.88 -1.71
C GLY A 368 16.37 -8.59 -1.66
N LEU A 369 16.91 -8.26 -0.47
CA LEU A 369 17.77 -7.09 -0.26
C LEU A 369 19.10 -7.21 -1.02
N GLU A 370 19.54 -8.44 -1.31
CA GLU A 370 20.80 -8.77 -2.01
C GLU A 370 20.89 -8.10 -3.38
N ARG A 371 19.77 -7.84 -4.04
CA ARG A 371 19.73 -7.15 -5.36
C ARG A 371 20.34 -5.75 -5.34
N PHE A 372 20.45 -5.12 -4.17
CA PHE A 372 21.11 -3.82 -4.01
C PHE A 372 22.59 -3.94 -3.67
N MET A 373 23.07 -5.11 -3.22
CA MET A 373 24.46 -5.34 -2.86
C MET A 373 25.35 -5.55 -4.10
N GLU A 374 24.79 -6.05 -5.21
CA GLU A 374 25.51 -6.39 -6.43
C GLU A 374 25.68 -5.22 -7.42
N LYS A 375 24.97 -4.09 -7.25
CA LYS A 375 24.99 -2.96 -8.21
C LYS A 375 25.02 -1.62 -7.50
N GLY A 376 26.11 -0.87 -7.67
CA GLY A 376 26.13 0.59 -7.37
C GLY A 376 25.23 1.33 -8.36
N HIS A 377 23.97 1.59 -8.02
CA HIS A 377 23.04 2.37 -8.84
C HIS A 377 22.77 3.72 -8.20
N SER A 378 22.96 4.80 -8.97
CA SER A 378 22.44 6.14 -8.67
C SER A 378 21.00 6.22 -9.18
N PHE A 379 20.11 6.88 -8.45
CA PHE A 379 18.67 6.98 -8.73
C PHE A 379 18.18 8.42 -8.83
N ASP A 380 17.30 8.68 -9.82
CA ASP A 380 16.48 9.90 -9.91
C ASP A 380 14.99 9.47 -9.94
N LEU A 381 14.16 10.04 -9.06
CA LEU A 381 12.70 9.96 -9.16
C LEU A 381 12.27 10.76 -10.41
N LYS A 382 11.78 10.07 -11.43
CA LYS A 382 11.08 10.68 -12.56
C LYS A 382 9.59 10.73 -12.30
#